data_bcbda3b4adf8b6b2bb5547e243713389
#
_entry.id   bcbda3b4adf8b6b2bb5547e243713389
#
_cell.length_a   1.000
_cell.length_b   1.000
_cell.length_c   1.000
_cell.angle_alpha   90.00
_cell.angle_beta   90.00
_cell.angle_gamma   90.00
#
_symmetry.space_group_name_H-M   'P 1'
#
loop_
_entity.id
_entity.type
_entity.pdbx_description
1 polymer ?
#
loop_
_entity_poly.entity_id
_entity_poly.type
_entity_poly.pdbx_seq_one_letter_code
_entity_poly.pdbx_strand_id
1 'polypeptide(L)'
;GADRIELCAAPKEGGLTPSLGVLKSVRQHVTIPVHPIIRPRGGDFCYSDGEFTAILEDVRTVRELGFPGLVTGVLDEDGNIDMPRMAQIMAAAGPLAVTFHRAFDMCANPLKALNNLRDLGVARVLTSGQKSDAVQGLSIIMELIAQTDAISIMAGAGVRAANLQQLLNAGVLEVHSSAGMWQTSPMRYRNQGLSMSSDAHADEYSRYVVDGAAVAEMKGIIVRHQAK
;
A
#
# COMPACT_ATOMS: atom_id res chain seq x y z
N GLY A 1 -9.67 -14.81 -0.86
CA GLY A 1 -9.79 -14.73 0.60
C GLY A 1 -9.50 -13.35 1.17
N ALA A 2 -8.85 -12.43 0.43
CA ALA A 2 -8.62 -11.05 0.89
C ALA A 2 -9.95 -10.27 0.94
N ASP A 3 -10.05 -9.34 1.90
CA ASP A 3 -11.22 -8.46 2.03
C ASP A 3 -11.12 -7.23 1.12
N ARG A 4 -9.88 -6.84 0.77
CA ARG A 4 -9.56 -5.71 -0.10
C ARG A 4 -8.24 -5.97 -0.84
N ILE A 5 -8.10 -5.38 -1.99
CA ILE A 5 -6.87 -5.41 -2.80
C ILE A 5 -6.30 -4.00 -2.86
N GLU A 6 -5.00 -3.84 -2.59
CA GLU A 6 -4.21 -2.73 -3.08
C GLU A 6 -3.66 -3.10 -4.46
N LEU A 7 -4.03 -2.36 -5.48
CA LEU A 7 -3.61 -2.61 -6.85
C LEU A 7 -2.41 -1.74 -7.20
N CYS A 8 -1.30 -2.37 -7.55
CA CYS A 8 -0.07 -1.67 -7.94
C CYS A 8 0.58 -2.27 -9.18
N ALA A 9 1.36 -1.45 -9.88
CA ALA A 9 2.44 -1.87 -10.77
C ALA A 9 3.74 -1.94 -9.98
N ALA A 10 4.78 -2.56 -10.54
CA ALA A 10 6.15 -2.56 -10.00
C ALA A 10 6.24 -2.81 -8.47
N PRO A 11 5.76 -3.96 -7.96
CA PRO A 11 5.75 -4.25 -6.53
C PRO A 11 7.15 -4.25 -5.88
N LYS A 12 8.21 -4.48 -6.65
CA LYS A 12 9.60 -4.37 -6.19
C LYS A 12 10.01 -2.94 -5.85
N GLU A 13 9.41 -1.96 -6.53
CA GLU A 13 9.60 -0.53 -6.26
C GLU A 13 8.76 -0.01 -5.08
N GLY A 14 8.08 -0.92 -4.39
CA GLY A 14 7.14 -0.57 -3.33
C GLY A 14 5.75 -0.23 -3.84
N GLY A 15 5.46 -0.50 -5.10
CA GLY A 15 4.17 -0.22 -5.75
C GLY A 15 4.15 1.15 -6.43
N LEU A 16 3.78 1.16 -7.70
CA LEU A 16 3.57 2.36 -8.52
C LEU A 16 2.16 2.36 -9.10
N THR A 17 1.73 3.52 -9.62
CA THR A 17 0.42 3.67 -10.28
C THR A 17 0.25 2.64 -11.40
N PRO A 18 -0.83 1.82 -11.39
CA PRO A 18 -1.14 0.91 -12.48
C PRO A 18 -1.52 1.66 -13.76
N SER A 19 -1.23 1.06 -14.91
CA SER A 19 -1.68 1.64 -16.18
C SER A 19 -3.21 1.69 -16.28
N LEU A 20 -3.74 2.62 -17.08
CA LEU A 20 -5.18 2.76 -17.32
C LEU A 20 -5.82 1.44 -17.82
N GLY A 21 -5.09 0.66 -18.65
CA GLY A 21 -5.55 -0.64 -19.12
C GLY A 21 -5.75 -1.64 -17.99
N VAL A 22 -4.80 -1.69 -17.04
CA VAL A 22 -4.90 -2.55 -15.84
C VAL A 22 -6.06 -2.09 -14.97
N LEU A 23 -6.20 -0.77 -14.71
CA LEU A 23 -7.32 -0.23 -13.93
C LEU A 23 -8.67 -0.64 -14.51
N LYS A 24 -8.89 -0.44 -15.82
CA LYS A 24 -10.13 -0.81 -16.50
C LYS A 24 -10.41 -2.31 -16.43
N SER A 25 -9.40 -3.14 -16.69
CA SER A 25 -9.55 -4.60 -16.63
C SER A 25 -9.89 -5.08 -15.22
N VAL A 26 -9.20 -4.60 -14.20
CA VAL A 26 -9.47 -4.99 -12.80
C VAL A 26 -10.87 -4.54 -12.37
N ARG A 27 -11.29 -3.33 -12.76
CA ARG A 27 -12.63 -2.81 -12.44
C ARG A 27 -13.76 -3.68 -13.01
N GLN A 28 -13.52 -4.33 -14.16
CA GLN A 28 -14.51 -5.20 -14.81
C GLN A 28 -14.56 -6.61 -14.21
N HIS A 29 -13.46 -7.13 -13.68
CA HIS A 29 -13.35 -8.56 -13.35
C HIS A 29 -13.22 -8.83 -11.84
N VAL A 30 -12.94 -7.82 -11.02
CA VAL A 30 -12.76 -8.00 -9.57
C VAL A 30 -13.95 -7.45 -8.82
N THR A 31 -14.56 -8.27 -7.97
CA THR A 31 -15.79 -7.96 -7.24
C THR A 31 -15.55 -7.45 -5.82
N ILE A 32 -14.42 -7.74 -5.20
CA ILE A 32 -14.05 -7.20 -3.88
C ILE A 32 -13.51 -5.77 -4.02
N PRO A 33 -13.52 -4.96 -2.96
CA PRO A 33 -12.96 -3.61 -3.00
C PRO A 33 -11.51 -3.60 -3.48
N VAL A 34 -11.21 -2.73 -4.44
CA VAL A 34 -9.86 -2.50 -4.97
C VAL A 34 -9.51 -1.03 -4.77
N HIS A 35 -8.37 -0.77 -4.15
CA HIS A 35 -7.80 0.55 -3.95
C HIS A 35 -6.50 0.67 -4.76
N PRO A 36 -6.49 1.32 -5.93
CA PRO A 36 -5.28 1.55 -6.68
C PRO A 36 -4.30 2.46 -5.93
N ILE A 37 -3.01 2.14 -6.00
CA ILE A 37 -1.98 3.05 -5.51
C ILE A 37 -1.75 4.16 -6.52
N ILE A 38 -1.61 5.38 -6.03
CA ILE A 38 -1.23 6.56 -6.80
C ILE A 38 0.16 6.98 -6.34
N ARG A 39 1.15 6.59 -7.11
CA ARG A 39 2.57 6.86 -6.86
C ARG A 39 3.30 6.87 -8.21
N PRO A 40 3.74 8.05 -8.69
CA PRO A 40 4.26 8.19 -10.06
C PRO A 40 5.65 7.59 -10.25
N ARG A 41 6.45 7.46 -9.19
CA ARG A 41 7.81 6.93 -9.21
C ARG A 41 8.21 6.24 -7.92
N GLY A 42 9.28 5.48 -7.95
CA GLY A 42 10.00 5.00 -6.78
C GLY A 42 10.76 6.11 -6.03
N GLY A 43 11.51 5.73 -5.02
CA GLY A 43 12.26 6.65 -4.16
C GLY A 43 11.39 7.31 -3.09
N ASP A 44 11.71 8.55 -2.74
CA ASP A 44 11.03 9.32 -1.69
C ASP A 44 9.59 9.74 -2.05
N PHE A 45 8.99 10.55 -1.20
CA PHE A 45 7.60 10.99 -1.31
C PHE A 45 7.46 12.53 -1.34
N CYS A 46 8.58 13.23 -1.59
CA CYS A 46 8.61 14.66 -1.83
C CYS A 46 8.64 14.89 -3.35
N TYR A 47 7.52 15.28 -3.92
CA TYR A 47 7.30 15.33 -5.35
C TYR A 47 7.48 16.74 -5.91
N SER A 48 7.98 16.85 -7.15
CA SER A 48 7.95 18.08 -7.92
C SER A 48 6.51 18.48 -8.28
N ASP A 49 6.29 19.71 -8.74
CA ASP A 49 4.96 20.18 -9.17
C ASP A 49 4.42 19.38 -10.35
N GLY A 50 5.30 18.95 -11.27
CA GLY A 50 4.90 18.11 -12.40
C GLY A 50 4.44 16.72 -11.96
N GLU A 51 5.17 16.09 -11.05
CA GLU A 51 4.79 14.78 -10.47
C GLU A 51 3.50 14.89 -9.67
N PHE A 52 3.33 15.98 -8.91
CA PHE A 52 2.11 16.22 -8.15
C PHE A 52 0.90 16.47 -9.07
N THR A 53 1.08 17.15 -10.19
CA THR A 53 0.04 17.30 -11.20
C THR A 53 -0.40 15.92 -11.73
N ALA A 54 0.54 15.03 -12.03
CA ALA A 54 0.23 13.66 -12.45
C ALA A 54 -0.53 12.88 -11.36
N ILE A 55 -0.13 13.02 -10.09
CA ILE A 55 -0.87 12.43 -8.96
C ILE A 55 -2.34 12.87 -8.96
N LEU A 56 -2.61 14.16 -9.12
CA LEU A 56 -3.99 14.66 -9.11
C LEU A 56 -4.82 14.13 -10.30
N GLU A 57 -4.22 14.00 -11.48
CA GLU A 57 -4.90 13.41 -12.65
C GLU A 57 -5.19 11.92 -12.45
N ASP A 58 -4.25 11.16 -11.88
CA ASP A 58 -4.45 9.75 -11.55
C ASP A 58 -5.55 9.56 -10.49
N VAL A 59 -5.62 10.44 -9.47
CA VAL A 59 -6.69 10.44 -8.45
C VAL A 59 -8.06 10.65 -9.10
N ARG A 60 -8.18 11.64 -10.01
CA ARG A 60 -9.42 11.89 -10.75
C ARG A 60 -9.82 10.70 -11.60
N THR A 61 -8.85 10.13 -12.32
CA THR A 61 -9.06 8.94 -13.17
C THR A 61 -9.58 7.75 -12.35
N VAL A 62 -8.97 7.46 -11.21
CA VAL A 62 -9.40 6.37 -10.30
C VAL A 62 -10.83 6.61 -9.80
N ARG A 63 -11.15 7.85 -9.44
CA ARG A 63 -12.50 8.24 -9.02
C ARG A 63 -13.52 8.07 -10.15
N GLU A 64 -13.21 8.54 -11.36
CA GLU A 64 -14.09 8.43 -12.54
C GLU A 64 -14.33 6.98 -12.96
N LEU A 65 -13.34 6.11 -12.78
CA LEU A 65 -13.50 4.67 -13.00
C LEU A 65 -14.36 3.96 -11.95
N GLY A 66 -14.75 4.67 -10.87
CA GLY A 66 -15.66 4.16 -9.85
C GLY A 66 -15.02 3.19 -8.87
N PHE A 67 -13.72 3.32 -8.59
CA PHE A 67 -13.10 2.61 -7.48
C PHE A 67 -13.61 3.14 -6.14
N PRO A 68 -13.71 2.29 -5.09
CA PRO A 68 -14.23 2.71 -3.79
C PRO A 68 -13.19 3.46 -2.93
N GLY A 69 -11.93 3.45 -3.33
CA GLY A 69 -10.84 4.09 -2.61
C GLY A 69 -9.56 4.08 -3.40
N LEU A 70 -8.54 4.70 -2.83
CA LEU A 70 -7.19 4.76 -3.38
C LEU A 70 -6.13 4.79 -2.27
N VAL A 71 -4.87 4.60 -2.66
CA VAL A 71 -3.72 4.63 -1.75
C VAL A 71 -2.71 5.63 -2.26
N THR A 72 -2.26 6.58 -1.43
CA THR A 72 -1.28 7.60 -1.81
C THR A 72 -0.59 8.19 -0.58
N GLY A 73 0.33 9.14 -0.77
CA GLY A 73 0.97 9.85 0.33
C GLY A 73 2.04 10.80 -0.18
N VAL A 74 2.05 12.01 0.37
CA VAL A 74 2.99 13.08 0.01
C VAL A 74 3.60 13.65 1.27
N LEU A 75 4.92 13.80 1.28
CA LEU A 75 5.69 14.45 2.33
C LEU A 75 6.34 15.73 1.80
N ASP A 76 6.63 16.66 2.69
CA ASP A 76 7.48 17.81 2.42
C ASP A 76 8.98 17.46 2.55
N GLU A 77 9.86 18.42 2.30
CA GLU A 77 11.32 18.27 2.38
C GLU A 77 11.81 17.95 3.81
N ASP A 78 11.04 18.31 4.83
CA ASP A 78 11.35 18.06 6.24
C ASP A 78 10.75 16.73 6.77
N GLY A 79 10.11 15.95 5.89
CA GLY A 79 9.46 14.68 6.24
C GLY A 79 8.15 14.87 7.00
N ASN A 80 7.51 16.03 6.96
CA ASN A 80 6.15 16.18 7.45
C ASN A 80 5.13 15.81 6.37
N ILE A 81 3.89 15.55 6.78
CA ILE A 81 2.78 15.47 5.82
C ILE A 81 2.67 16.81 5.08
N ASP A 82 2.76 16.79 3.75
CA ASP A 82 2.49 17.96 2.93
C ASP A 82 0.99 18.27 2.95
N MET A 83 0.58 19.04 3.97
CA MET A 83 -0.82 19.34 4.25
C MET A 83 -1.53 20.03 3.08
N PRO A 84 -0.93 21.06 2.41
CA PRO A 84 -1.55 21.71 1.25
C PRO A 84 -1.81 20.75 0.09
N ARG A 85 -0.84 19.88 -0.22
CA ARG A 85 -0.97 18.90 -1.31
C ARG A 85 -1.92 17.76 -0.94
N MET A 86 -1.82 17.24 0.28
CA MET A 86 -2.77 16.23 0.74
C MET A 86 -4.21 16.73 0.78
N ALA A 87 -4.45 17.99 1.15
CA ALA A 87 -5.79 18.60 1.08
C ALA A 87 -6.34 18.62 -0.36
N GLN A 88 -5.49 18.93 -1.36
CA GLN A 88 -5.87 18.88 -2.76
C GLN A 88 -6.18 17.46 -3.23
N ILE A 89 -5.40 16.47 -2.80
CA ILE A 89 -5.68 15.05 -3.06
C ILE A 89 -7.03 14.65 -2.46
N MET A 90 -7.30 14.99 -1.20
CA MET A 90 -8.58 14.68 -0.56
C MET A 90 -9.76 15.32 -1.28
N ALA A 91 -9.62 16.58 -1.73
CA ALA A 91 -10.64 17.26 -2.53
C ALA A 91 -10.87 16.57 -3.89
N ALA A 92 -9.81 16.17 -4.59
CA ALA A 92 -9.91 15.43 -5.85
C ALA A 92 -10.50 14.04 -5.67
N ALA A 93 -10.14 13.32 -4.61
CA ALA A 93 -10.67 12.00 -4.27
C ALA A 93 -12.18 12.05 -3.93
N GLY A 94 -12.64 13.14 -3.33
CA GLY A 94 -14.04 13.32 -2.95
C GLY A 94 -14.51 12.24 -1.96
N PRO A 95 -15.49 11.37 -2.33
CA PRO A 95 -16.03 10.37 -1.41
C PRO A 95 -15.18 9.10 -1.28
N LEU A 96 -14.06 9.01 -2.00
CA LEU A 96 -13.23 7.81 -1.97
C LEU A 96 -12.52 7.64 -0.63
N ALA A 97 -12.44 6.39 -0.15
CA ALA A 97 -11.63 6.08 1.01
C ALA A 97 -10.13 6.21 0.67
N VAL A 98 -9.44 7.19 1.27
CA VAL A 98 -8.01 7.40 1.06
C VAL A 98 -7.22 6.67 2.12
N THR A 99 -6.26 5.85 1.69
CA THR A 99 -5.23 5.24 2.54
C THR A 99 -3.92 5.99 2.35
N PHE A 100 -3.33 6.47 3.44
CA PHE A 100 -1.97 6.99 3.42
C PHE A 100 -0.99 5.82 3.51
N HIS A 101 -0.17 5.65 2.48
CA HIS A 101 0.73 4.50 2.36
C HIS A 101 2.00 4.63 3.21
N ARG A 102 3.00 3.77 2.98
CA ARG A 102 4.25 3.71 3.73
C ARG A 102 5.15 4.95 3.65
N ALA A 103 4.76 6.03 2.96
CA ALA A 103 5.34 7.35 3.20
C ALA A 103 5.26 7.74 4.69
N PHE A 104 4.26 7.21 5.41
CA PHE A 104 4.15 7.37 6.86
C PHE A 104 5.38 6.84 7.62
N ASP A 105 5.99 5.77 7.13
CA ASP A 105 7.20 5.21 7.74
C ASP A 105 8.44 6.10 7.54
N MET A 106 8.36 7.05 6.61
CA MET A 106 9.43 8.03 6.30
C MET A 106 9.18 9.40 6.95
N CYS A 107 8.06 9.60 7.64
CA CYS A 107 7.78 10.87 8.28
C CYS A 107 8.66 11.12 9.53
N ALA A 108 8.99 12.38 9.79
CA ALA A 108 9.85 12.78 10.90
C ALA A 108 9.22 12.53 12.29
N ASN A 109 7.89 12.66 12.39
CA ASN A 109 7.15 12.47 13.64
C ASN A 109 5.82 11.76 13.39
N PRO A 110 5.68 10.47 13.73
CA PRO A 110 4.50 9.68 13.43
C PRO A 110 3.23 10.14 14.16
N LEU A 111 3.34 10.63 15.39
CA LEU A 111 2.16 11.13 16.13
C LEU A 111 1.63 12.43 15.54
N LYS A 112 2.52 13.36 15.18
CA LYS A 112 2.14 14.58 14.47
C LYS A 112 1.52 14.25 13.11
N ALA A 113 2.12 13.32 12.36
CA ALA A 113 1.62 12.87 11.06
C ALA A 113 0.22 12.24 11.19
N LEU A 114 -0.01 11.40 12.20
CA LEU A 114 -1.32 10.80 12.46
C LEU A 114 -2.39 11.88 12.71
N ASN A 115 -2.10 12.88 13.53
CA ASN A 115 -3.02 13.99 13.80
C ASN A 115 -3.35 14.77 12.52
N ASN A 116 -2.33 15.09 11.71
CA ASN A 116 -2.50 15.78 10.43
C ASN A 116 -3.40 14.98 9.48
N LEU A 117 -3.21 13.67 9.38
CA LEU A 117 -4.01 12.80 8.51
C LEU A 117 -5.45 12.64 9.02
N ARG A 118 -5.65 12.61 10.34
CA ARG A 118 -6.98 12.63 10.95
C ARG A 118 -7.72 13.92 10.59
N ASP A 119 -7.07 15.07 10.73
CA ASP A 119 -7.68 16.38 10.46
C ASP A 119 -8.03 16.54 8.97
N LEU A 120 -7.34 15.83 8.07
CA LEU A 120 -7.65 15.73 6.64
C LEU A 120 -8.76 14.74 6.31
N GLY A 121 -9.20 13.90 7.24
CA GLY A 121 -10.21 12.87 7.01
C GLY A 121 -9.69 11.63 6.25
N VAL A 122 -8.40 11.34 6.34
CA VAL A 122 -7.81 10.11 5.78
C VAL A 122 -8.40 8.90 6.49
N ALA A 123 -8.85 7.90 5.74
CA ALA A 123 -9.54 6.74 6.29
C ALA A 123 -8.60 5.72 6.95
N ARG A 124 -7.36 5.63 6.47
CA ARG A 124 -6.42 4.57 6.86
C ARG A 124 -4.96 5.00 6.72
N VAL A 125 -4.12 4.48 7.61
CA VAL A 125 -2.66 4.57 7.50
C VAL A 125 -2.08 3.17 7.38
N LEU A 126 -1.25 2.94 6.36
CA LEU A 126 -0.43 1.74 6.20
C LEU A 126 0.97 2.01 6.74
N THR A 127 1.40 1.26 7.75
CA THR A 127 2.69 1.47 8.39
C THR A 127 3.35 0.17 8.85
N SER A 128 4.67 0.17 8.90
CA SER A 128 5.49 -0.82 9.60
C SER A 128 5.96 -0.35 10.99
N GLY A 129 5.39 0.77 11.49
CA GLY A 129 5.87 1.41 12.72
C GLY A 129 7.26 2.01 12.56
N GLN A 130 7.58 2.56 11.38
CA GLN A 130 8.89 3.15 11.05
C GLN A 130 10.08 2.18 11.21
N LYS A 131 9.83 0.88 11.05
CA LYS A 131 10.85 -0.17 11.08
C LYS A 131 10.86 -0.94 9.76
N SER A 132 11.82 -1.85 9.61
CA SER A 132 11.95 -2.68 8.40
C SER A 132 10.73 -3.58 8.17
N ASP A 133 10.07 -4.00 9.24
CA ASP A 133 8.84 -4.80 9.21
C ASP A 133 7.89 -4.46 10.39
N ALA A 134 6.64 -4.86 10.25
CA ALA A 134 5.57 -4.56 11.20
C ALA A 134 5.78 -5.19 12.60
N VAL A 135 6.51 -6.32 12.68
CA VAL A 135 6.78 -6.96 13.97
C VAL A 135 7.79 -6.15 14.77
N GLN A 136 8.86 -5.67 14.12
CA GLN A 136 9.83 -4.80 14.75
C GLN A 136 9.25 -3.43 15.14
N GLY A 137 8.29 -2.93 14.37
CA GLY A 137 7.60 -1.66 14.64
C GLY A 137 6.36 -1.79 15.51
N LEU A 138 6.08 -2.95 16.09
CA LEU A 138 4.83 -3.24 16.77
C LEU A 138 4.52 -2.27 17.92
N SER A 139 5.53 -1.84 18.66
CA SER A 139 5.36 -0.87 19.76
C SER A 139 4.82 0.48 19.28
N ILE A 140 5.32 0.98 18.16
CA ILE A 140 4.83 2.22 17.55
C ILE A 140 3.43 2.01 16.96
N ILE A 141 3.16 0.87 16.32
CA ILE A 141 1.84 0.53 15.80
C ILE A 141 0.81 0.53 16.93
N MET A 142 1.11 -0.08 18.07
CA MET A 142 0.22 -0.08 19.26
C MET A 142 0.00 1.33 19.80
N GLU A 143 1.04 2.16 19.86
CA GLU A 143 0.93 3.55 20.27
C GLU A 143 0.00 4.34 19.33
N LEU A 144 0.15 4.18 18.02
CA LEU A 144 -0.73 4.80 17.02
C LEU A 144 -2.18 4.35 17.17
N ILE A 145 -2.42 3.06 17.37
CA ILE A 145 -3.77 2.52 17.61
C ILE A 145 -4.41 3.15 18.87
N ALA A 146 -3.63 3.31 19.92
CA ALA A 146 -4.12 3.91 21.17
C ALA A 146 -4.44 5.40 21.06
N GLN A 147 -3.92 6.10 20.05
CA GLN A 147 -4.10 7.55 19.85
C GLN A 147 -5.34 7.92 19.04
N THR A 148 -5.97 6.96 18.34
CA THR A 148 -7.11 7.28 17.47
C THR A 148 -8.04 6.09 17.27
N ASP A 149 -9.33 6.39 17.19
CA ASP A 149 -10.41 5.53 16.70
C ASP A 149 -10.95 6.00 15.34
N ALA A 150 -10.53 7.18 14.90
CA ALA A 150 -11.03 7.82 13.67
C ALA A 150 -10.28 7.35 12.39
N ILE A 151 -9.06 6.81 12.53
CA ILE A 151 -8.25 6.31 11.42
C ILE A 151 -7.91 4.84 11.67
N SER A 152 -8.15 3.97 10.70
CA SER A 152 -7.68 2.60 10.77
C SER A 152 -6.17 2.52 10.60
N ILE A 153 -5.47 1.93 11.57
CA ILE A 153 -4.03 1.64 11.48
C ILE A 153 -3.87 0.23 10.90
N MET A 154 -3.37 0.17 9.69
CA MET A 154 -3.13 -1.09 8.95
C MET A 154 -1.65 -1.45 9.03
N ALA A 155 -1.33 -2.57 9.67
CA ALA A 155 0.05 -3.05 9.75
C ALA A 155 0.50 -3.67 8.43
N GLY A 156 1.66 -3.24 7.91
CA GLY A 156 2.26 -3.78 6.69
C GLY A 156 3.77 -3.83 6.74
N ALA A 157 4.36 -4.39 5.72
CA ALA A 157 5.74 -4.85 5.60
C ALA A 157 6.02 -6.14 6.39
N GLY A 158 6.44 -7.16 5.66
CA GLY A 158 6.84 -8.44 6.24
C GLY A 158 5.71 -9.26 6.87
N VAL A 159 4.43 -8.87 6.72
CA VAL A 159 3.31 -9.63 7.27
C VAL A 159 3.14 -10.95 6.52
N ARG A 160 3.15 -12.06 7.26
CA ARG A 160 2.99 -13.44 6.79
C ARG A 160 2.19 -14.25 7.82
N ALA A 161 1.70 -15.42 7.43
CA ALA A 161 0.98 -16.34 8.33
C ALA A 161 1.75 -16.60 9.64
N ALA A 162 3.07 -16.74 9.56
CA ALA A 162 3.93 -17.05 10.70
C ALA A 162 3.95 -15.96 11.80
N ASN A 163 3.75 -14.69 11.46
CA ASN A 163 3.79 -13.58 12.42
C ASN A 163 2.44 -12.88 12.63
N LEU A 164 1.42 -13.26 11.86
CA LEU A 164 0.12 -12.63 11.87
C LEU A 164 -0.57 -12.66 13.24
N GLN A 165 -0.49 -13.81 13.94
CA GLN A 165 -1.12 -13.95 15.25
C GLN A 165 -0.58 -12.96 16.29
N GLN A 166 0.72 -12.62 16.21
CA GLN A 166 1.34 -11.62 17.08
C GLN A 166 0.76 -10.22 16.85
N LEU A 167 0.56 -9.84 15.58
CA LEU A 167 -0.05 -8.55 15.23
C LEU A 167 -1.50 -8.46 15.70
N LEU A 168 -2.28 -9.53 15.49
CA LEU A 168 -3.67 -9.59 15.93
C LEU A 168 -3.81 -9.51 17.46
N ASN A 169 -2.94 -10.20 18.20
CA ASN A 169 -2.91 -10.17 19.66
C ASN A 169 -2.56 -8.77 20.22
N ALA A 170 -1.87 -7.95 19.44
CA ALA A 170 -1.53 -6.57 19.78
C ALA A 170 -2.64 -5.56 19.43
N GLY A 171 -3.80 -6.03 18.95
CA GLY A 171 -4.96 -5.19 18.63
C GLY A 171 -4.97 -4.62 17.20
N VAL A 172 -4.10 -5.12 16.31
CA VAL A 172 -4.14 -4.74 14.90
C VAL A 172 -5.40 -5.32 14.24
N LEU A 173 -6.24 -4.47 13.67
CA LEU A 173 -7.51 -4.85 13.05
C LEU A 173 -7.38 -5.05 11.53
N GLU A 174 -6.47 -4.36 10.89
CA GLU A 174 -6.21 -4.48 9.45
C GLU A 174 -4.73 -4.81 9.19
N VAL A 175 -4.49 -5.74 8.29
CA VAL A 175 -3.14 -6.12 7.88
C VAL A 175 -2.98 -6.06 6.37
N HIS A 176 -1.79 -5.67 5.94
CA HIS A 176 -1.39 -5.66 4.53
C HIS A 176 -0.24 -6.64 4.30
N SER A 177 -0.39 -7.48 3.30
CA SER A 177 0.66 -8.41 2.87
C SER A 177 0.73 -8.45 1.35
N SER A 178 1.94 -8.48 0.81
CA SER A 178 2.13 -8.80 -0.61
C SER A 178 1.72 -10.24 -0.92
N ALA A 179 1.76 -11.12 0.07
CA ALA A 179 1.55 -12.57 -0.10
C ALA A 179 2.24 -13.11 -1.35
N GLY A 180 3.41 -12.56 -1.68
CA GLY A 180 4.04 -12.76 -2.98
C GLY A 180 4.96 -13.95 -3.02
N MET A 181 5.03 -14.54 -4.20
CA MET A 181 5.98 -15.62 -4.54
C MET A 181 6.57 -15.38 -5.92
N TRP A 182 7.74 -15.95 -6.14
CA TRP A 182 8.34 -15.99 -7.47
C TRP A 182 7.76 -17.14 -8.29
N GLN A 183 7.37 -16.86 -9.52
CA GLN A 183 6.89 -17.82 -10.50
C GLN A 183 7.76 -17.76 -11.75
N THR A 184 8.23 -18.91 -12.21
CA THR A 184 8.98 -19.03 -13.46
C THR A 184 8.11 -18.61 -14.64
N SER A 185 8.69 -17.87 -15.58
CA SER A 185 8.05 -17.49 -16.84
C SER A 185 7.68 -18.71 -17.68
N PRO A 186 6.53 -18.71 -18.35
CA PRO A 186 6.18 -19.76 -19.33
C PRO A 186 6.97 -19.65 -20.64
N MET A 187 7.80 -18.61 -20.85
CA MET A 187 8.64 -18.50 -22.04
C MET A 187 9.61 -19.66 -22.13
N ARG A 188 9.63 -20.34 -23.27
CA ARG A 188 10.55 -21.45 -23.54
C ARG A 188 11.91 -20.98 -24.02
N TYR A 189 11.93 -19.96 -24.89
CA TYR A 189 13.17 -19.34 -25.33
C TYR A 189 13.76 -18.49 -24.21
N ARG A 190 15.08 -18.60 -24.00
CA ARG A 190 15.85 -17.86 -23.00
C ARG A 190 17.04 -17.20 -23.67
N ASN A 191 17.14 -15.86 -23.63
CA ASN A 191 18.35 -15.15 -23.96
C ASN A 191 19.17 -14.89 -22.70
N GLN A 192 20.17 -15.71 -22.44
CA GLN A 192 20.99 -15.63 -21.22
C GLN A 192 22.00 -14.47 -21.22
N GLY A 193 22.19 -13.82 -22.33
CA GLY A 193 23.17 -12.73 -22.49
C GLY A 193 22.60 -11.32 -22.35
N LEU A 194 21.30 -11.19 -22.01
CA LEU A 194 20.62 -9.91 -21.98
C LEU A 194 19.75 -9.77 -20.73
N SER A 195 19.92 -8.66 -20.01
CA SER A 195 18.95 -8.17 -19.00
C SER A 195 18.44 -6.80 -19.42
N MET A 196 17.14 -6.58 -19.24
CA MET A 196 16.48 -5.27 -19.41
C MET A 196 16.51 -4.46 -18.11
N SER A 197 16.92 -5.08 -17.00
CA SER A 197 17.05 -4.44 -15.70
C SER A 197 18.43 -3.83 -15.50
N SER A 198 18.50 -2.72 -14.77
CA SER A 198 19.76 -2.19 -14.23
C SER A 198 20.30 -3.01 -13.05
N ASP A 199 19.47 -3.89 -12.47
CA ASP A 199 19.90 -4.85 -11.45
C ASP A 199 20.52 -6.08 -12.12
N ALA A 200 21.82 -6.26 -11.91
CA ALA A 200 22.58 -7.39 -12.47
C ALA A 200 22.09 -8.78 -11.98
N HIS A 201 21.30 -8.82 -10.91
CA HIS A 201 20.72 -10.04 -10.36
C HIS A 201 19.25 -10.25 -10.75
N ALA A 202 18.68 -9.36 -11.56
CA ALA A 202 17.32 -9.52 -12.04
C ALA A 202 17.21 -10.73 -12.98
N ASP A 203 16.26 -11.62 -12.69
CA ASP A 203 15.88 -12.72 -13.58
C ASP A 203 14.67 -12.30 -14.43
N GLU A 204 14.93 -12.06 -15.73
CA GLU A 204 13.88 -11.68 -16.71
C GLU A 204 12.83 -12.79 -16.89
N TYR A 205 13.12 -13.99 -16.44
CA TYR A 205 12.27 -15.17 -16.61
C TYR A 205 11.58 -15.60 -15.30
N SER A 206 11.58 -14.71 -14.32
CA SER A 206 10.80 -14.82 -13.06
C SER A 206 9.82 -13.68 -12.93
N ARG A 207 8.62 -13.99 -12.47
CA ARG A 207 7.56 -13.00 -12.18
C ARG A 207 7.19 -13.06 -10.71
N TYR A 208 7.06 -11.90 -10.09
CA TYR A 208 6.52 -11.80 -8.75
C TYR A 208 5.00 -11.78 -8.81
N VAL A 209 4.36 -12.78 -8.22
CA VAL A 209 2.90 -12.98 -8.26
C VAL A 209 2.36 -13.20 -6.86
N VAL A 210 1.05 -13.00 -6.68
CA VAL A 210 0.39 -13.29 -5.40
C VAL A 210 0.20 -14.80 -5.25
N ASP A 211 0.58 -15.35 -4.09
CA ASP A 211 0.28 -16.72 -3.67
C ASP A 211 -1.12 -16.79 -3.03
N GLY A 212 -2.07 -17.34 -3.76
CA GLY A 212 -3.44 -17.51 -3.27
C GLY A 212 -3.56 -18.41 -2.05
N ALA A 213 -2.66 -19.40 -1.87
CA ALA A 213 -2.65 -20.27 -0.71
C ALA A 213 -2.21 -19.51 0.54
N ALA A 214 -1.16 -18.67 0.44
CA ALA A 214 -0.72 -17.81 1.53
C ALA A 214 -1.81 -16.80 1.96
N VAL A 215 -2.57 -16.23 1.00
CA VAL A 215 -3.72 -15.36 1.30
C VAL A 215 -4.80 -16.13 2.06
N ALA A 216 -5.15 -17.34 1.61
CA ALA A 216 -6.17 -18.16 2.25
C ALA A 216 -5.76 -18.58 3.68
N GLU A 217 -4.50 -18.93 3.90
CA GLU A 217 -3.95 -19.28 5.20
C GLU A 217 -4.06 -18.09 6.18
N MET A 218 -3.60 -16.91 5.76
CA MET A 218 -3.70 -15.68 6.58
C MET A 218 -5.15 -15.35 6.91
N LYS A 219 -6.07 -15.45 5.94
CA LYS A 219 -7.51 -15.24 6.19
C LYS A 219 -8.06 -16.23 7.21
N GLY A 220 -7.67 -17.48 7.15
CA GLY A 220 -8.04 -18.50 8.13
C GLY A 220 -7.57 -18.17 9.56
N ILE A 221 -6.37 -17.59 9.72
CA ILE A 221 -5.86 -17.14 11.02
C ILE A 221 -6.71 -15.98 11.56
N ILE A 222 -7.04 -14.97 10.72
CA ILE A 222 -7.86 -13.83 11.10
C ILE A 222 -9.25 -14.29 11.56
N VAL A 223 -9.92 -15.14 10.79
CA VAL A 223 -11.26 -15.65 11.13
C VAL A 223 -11.25 -16.39 12.46
N ARG A 224 -10.25 -17.24 12.72
CA ARG A 224 -10.11 -17.95 14.01
C ARG A 224 -9.82 -17.01 15.18
N HIS A 225 -9.12 -15.90 14.94
CA HIS A 225 -8.87 -14.89 15.97
C HIS A 225 -10.13 -14.12 16.35
N GLN A 226 -10.95 -13.75 15.37
CA GLN A 226 -12.22 -13.03 15.56
C GLN A 226 -13.33 -13.88 16.22
N ALA A 227 -13.22 -15.20 16.17
CA ALA A 227 -14.18 -16.12 16.77
C ALA A 227 -13.93 -16.40 18.25
N LYS A 228 -12.87 -15.83 18.83
CA LYS A 228 -12.53 -15.96 20.27
C LYS A 228 -13.10 -14.80 21.07
#